data_4e3e8df00d28474c6f64aa7758bab7c4
#
_entry.id   4e3e8df00d28474c6f64aa7758bab7c4
#
_cell.length_a   1.000
_cell.length_b   1.000
_cell.length_c   1.000
_cell.angle_alpha   90.00
_cell.angle_beta   90.00
_cell.angle_gamma   90.00
#
_symmetry.space_group_name_H-M   'P 1'
#
loop_
_entity.id
_entity.type
_entity.pdbx_description
1 polymer ?
#
loop_
_entity_poly.entity_id
_entity_poly.type
_entity_poly.pdbx_seq_one_letter_code
_entity_poly.pdbx_strand_id
1 'polypeptide(L)'
;FGGHLAQCEYFTVDRFDMQSGTIQGIVGTDSFHSLLVVDGEGEVVCGEEKQPVRKGDCLFLSAGSGAYTVTGSLTMLRTSIPPKPVCRIGIDLGGTFIKVGVIDPNNRIIGRSEWPTEAEKTWEQVVDNMVHAVEAALTDAARTLEDCEVVGVGCPGIIDAESGTVVYASNLRWNDVPLEETLRQRFGLPVHISNDANCAALGEVVAGAAHGCKNAVMLTLGTGLGSGIILNGKIFEGGGPGATELGHTMLRQDGELCGCGRRGCLEAYVSATALTREAKRAAQEHPESKLYALCGGNLDDMS
;
A
#
# COMPACT_ATOMS: atom_id res chain seq x y z
N PHE A 1 37.51 8.21 -6.10
CA PHE A 1 36.58 7.09 -5.91
C PHE A 1 35.93 7.25 -4.54
N GLY A 2 34.58 7.14 -4.48
CA GLY A 2 33.84 7.14 -3.23
C GLY A 2 33.31 5.74 -2.93
N GLY A 3 33.25 5.35 -1.67
CA GLY A 3 32.71 4.07 -1.23
C GLY A 3 31.88 4.24 0.03
N HIS A 4 30.75 3.53 0.08
CA HIS A 4 29.94 3.43 1.29
C HIS A 4 30.67 2.58 2.32
N LEU A 5 30.87 3.08 3.55
CA LEU A 5 31.58 2.37 4.61
C LEU A 5 30.64 1.72 5.62
N ALA A 6 29.63 2.47 6.08
CA ALA A 6 28.72 2.01 7.12
C ALA A 6 27.41 2.78 7.06
N GLN A 7 26.32 2.09 7.43
CA GLN A 7 25.01 2.69 7.60
C GLN A 7 24.29 2.03 8.77
N CYS A 8 23.60 2.83 9.56
CA CYS A 8 22.63 2.38 10.55
C CYS A 8 21.40 3.29 10.49
N GLU A 9 20.44 3.09 11.36
CA GLU A 9 19.22 3.90 11.45
C GLU A 9 19.50 5.39 11.66
N TYR A 10 20.62 5.74 12.31
CA TYR A 10 20.90 7.11 12.74
C TYR A 10 21.88 7.86 11.84
N PHE A 11 22.77 7.15 11.13
CA PHE A 11 23.77 7.80 10.28
C PHE A 11 24.29 6.89 9.16
N THR A 12 24.79 7.57 8.12
CA THR A 12 25.53 6.97 7.00
C THR A 12 26.94 7.55 6.98
N VAL A 13 27.95 6.72 6.74
CA VAL A 13 29.35 7.15 6.55
C VAL A 13 29.83 6.71 5.16
N ASP A 14 30.20 7.68 4.35
CA ASP A 14 30.82 7.47 3.05
C ASP A 14 32.29 7.91 3.09
N ARG A 15 33.17 7.18 2.40
CA ARG A 15 34.57 7.52 2.21
C ARG A 15 34.80 7.99 0.80
N PHE A 16 35.58 9.06 0.67
CA PHE A 16 36.01 9.64 -0.60
C PHE A 16 37.53 9.71 -0.61
N ASP A 17 38.18 9.08 -1.61
CA ASP A 17 39.61 9.13 -1.85
C ASP A 17 39.85 9.93 -3.14
N MET A 18 40.52 11.08 -3.01
CA MET A 18 40.81 12.02 -4.09
C MET A 18 42.32 12.19 -4.23
N GLN A 19 42.88 11.85 -5.38
CA GLN A 19 44.30 12.15 -5.70
C GLN A 19 44.48 13.53 -6.35
N SER A 20 43.49 13.94 -7.12
CA SER A 20 43.27 15.30 -7.65
C SER A 20 41.86 15.30 -8.25
N GLY A 21 41.07 16.31 -7.97
CA GLY A 21 39.71 16.39 -8.53
C GLY A 21 38.75 17.19 -7.69
N THR A 22 37.47 17.00 -7.99
CA THR A 22 36.38 17.72 -7.38
C THR A 22 35.28 16.76 -7.01
N ILE A 23 34.78 16.85 -5.78
CA ILE A 23 33.55 16.20 -5.33
C ILE A 23 32.50 17.28 -5.14
N GLN A 24 31.30 17.02 -5.63
CA GLN A 24 30.12 17.86 -5.39
C GLN A 24 29.17 17.13 -4.44
N GLY A 25 28.59 17.89 -3.51
CA GLY A 25 27.55 17.40 -2.62
C GLY A 25 26.43 18.43 -2.48
N ILE A 26 25.28 18.00 -2.01
CA ILE A 26 24.15 18.86 -1.67
C ILE A 26 23.70 18.49 -0.28
N VAL A 27 23.62 19.49 0.61
CA VAL A 27 23.04 19.34 1.94
C VAL A 27 21.58 19.78 1.85
N GLY A 28 20.66 18.81 1.87
CA GLY A 28 19.21 19.05 1.88
C GLY A 28 18.74 19.59 3.24
N THR A 29 17.44 19.79 3.35
CA THR A 29 16.79 20.26 4.60
C THR A 29 16.72 19.19 5.69
N ASP A 30 16.83 17.92 5.30
CA ASP A 30 16.54 16.77 6.16
C ASP A 30 17.78 16.20 6.86
N SER A 31 18.98 16.66 6.47
CA SER A 31 20.24 16.13 6.99
C SER A 31 21.32 17.21 7.03
N PHE A 32 22.31 17.00 7.87
CA PHE A 32 23.58 17.69 7.82
C PHE A 32 24.63 16.84 7.09
N HIS A 33 25.74 17.44 6.67
CA HIS A 33 26.96 16.72 6.31
C HIS A 33 28.10 17.11 7.26
N SER A 34 28.70 16.11 7.89
CA SER A 34 29.97 16.27 8.61
C SER A 34 31.09 15.71 7.74
N LEU A 35 32.07 16.56 7.41
CA LEU A 35 33.20 16.23 6.54
C LEU A 35 34.48 16.14 7.39
N LEU A 36 34.98 14.93 7.63
CA LEU A 36 36.24 14.70 8.34
C LEU A 36 37.36 14.39 7.36
N VAL A 37 38.41 15.22 7.31
CA VAL A 37 39.60 14.95 6.49
C VAL A 37 40.51 13.97 7.23
N VAL A 38 40.63 12.76 6.70
CA VAL A 38 41.43 11.68 7.28
C VAL A 38 42.91 11.79 6.87
N ASP A 39 43.15 12.25 5.63
CA ASP A 39 44.50 12.47 5.10
C ASP A 39 44.50 13.48 3.98
N GLY A 40 45.64 14.18 3.75
CA GLY A 40 45.79 15.16 2.70
C GLY A 40 45.25 16.55 3.04
N GLU A 41 45.08 17.39 2.00
CA GLU A 41 44.59 18.76 2.10
C GLU A 41 43.79 19.19 0.90
N GLY A 42 42.96 20.24 1.05
CA GLY A 42 42.06 20.73 0.02
C GLY A 42 41.32 22.01 0.42
N GLU A 43 40.25 22.27 -0.31
CA GLU A 43 39.35 23.40 -0.04
C GLU A 43 37.90 22.92 -0.14
N VAL A 44 37.06 23.33 0.78
CA VAL A 44 35.59 23.16 0.74
C VAL A 44 34.96 24.51 0.43
N VAL A 45 34.11 24.54 -0.57
CA VAL A 45 33.35 25.74 -0.99
C VAL A 45 31.87 25.46 -0.81
N CYS A 46 31.18 26.29 -0.03
CA CYS A 46 29.73 26.20 0.18
C CYS A 46 29.13 27.62 0.03
N GLY A 47 28.32 27.83 -1.01
CA GLY A 47 27.89 29.18 -1.39
C GLY A 47 29.06 30.10 -1.72
N GLU A 48 29.19 31.21 -1.01
CA GLU A 48 30.31 32.17 -1.15
C GLU A 48 31.49 31.87 -0.21
N GLU A 49 31.30 30.98 0.76
CA GLU A 49 32.32 30.64 1.75
C GLU A 49 33.32 29.62 1.20
N LYS A 50 34.62 29.90 1.42
CA LYS A 50 35.73 29.01 1.07
C LYS A 50 36.54 28.70 2.32
N GLN A 51 36.69 27.43 2.62
CA GLN A 51 37.41 26.93 3.79
C GLN A 51 38.52 25.97 3.37
N PRO A 52 39.81 26.35 3.52
CA PRO A 52 40.90 25.40 3.38
C PRO A 52 40.80 24.34 4.48
N VAL A 53 41.06 23.08 4.12
CA VAL A 53 41.00 21.93 5.03
C VAL A 53 42.23 21.07 4.90
N ARG A 54 42.64 20.46 5.99
CA ARG A 54 43.79 19.54 6.10
C ARG A 54 43.47 18.37 7.01
N LYS A 55 44.32 17.40 7.02
CA LYS A 55 44.22 16.21 7.89
C LYS A 55 43.88 16.60 9.31
N GLY A 56 42.83 15.97 9.85
CA GLY A 56 42.27 16.17 11.18
C GLY A 56 41.19 17.23 11.28
N ASP A 57 40.99 18.04 10.25
CA ASP A 57 39.90 19.04 10.23
C ASP A 57 38.54 18.32 10.03
N CYS A 58 37.55 18.85 10.74
CA CYS A 58 36.16 18.43 10.59
C CYS A 58 35.26 19.64 10.34
N LEU A 59 34.62 19.69 9.19
CA LEU A 59 33.63 20.70 8.85
C LEU A 59 32.24 20.16 9.05
N PHE A 60 31.39 21.00 9.62
CA PHE A 60 29.97 20.73 9.78
C PHE A 60 29.17 21.65 8.85
N LEU A 61 28.46 21.06 7.88
CA LEU A 61 27.54 21.76 6.99
C LEU A 61 26.13 21.47 7.50
N SER A 62 25.44 22.51 7.98
CA SER A 62 24.09 22.38 8.56
C SER A 62 23.05 22.02 7.51
N ALA A 63 21.94 21.47 7.94
CA ALA A 63 20.79 21.21 7.09
C ALA A 63 20.37 22.49 6.35
N GLY A 64 20.09 22.36 5.04
CA GLY A 64 19.74 23.50 4.19
C GLY A 64 20.91 24.31 3.66
N SER A 65 22.17 23.97 3.93
CA SER A 65 23.34 24.68 3.40
C SER A 65 23.46 24.64 1.87
N GLY A 66 22.74 23.74 1.20
CA GLY A 66 22.72 23.66 -0.25
C GLY A 66 23.92 22.94 -0.86
N ALA A 67 24.29 23.34 -2.07
CA ALA A 67 25.39 22.74 -2.81
C ALA A 67 26.76 23.14 -2.25
N TYR A 68 27.66 22.17 -2.15
CA TYR A 68 29.07 22.42 -1.83
C TYR A 68 30.00 21.63 -2.75
N THR A 69 31.23 22.06 -2.80
CA THR A 69 32.29 21.47 -3.62
C THR A 69 33.53 21.25 -2.76
N VAL A 70 34.14 20.08 -2.86
CA VAL A 70 35.44 19.78 -2.25
C VAL A 70 36.48 19.58 -3.35
N THR A 71 37.61 20.31 -3.27
CA THR A 71 38.72 20.21 -4.22
C THR A 71 40.01 19.88 -3.47
N GLY A 72 40.96 19.22 -4.12
CA GLY A 72 42.27 18.94 -3.55
C GLY A 72 42.72 17.49 -3.69
N SER A 73 43.73 17.13 -2.88
CA SER A 73 44.25 15.76 -2.77
C SER A 73 44.09 15.30 -1.33
N LEU A 74 42.99 14.59 -1.06
CA LEU A 74 42.63 14.22 0.31
C LEU A 74 41.80 12.93 0.37
N THR A 75 41.83 12.27 1.52
CA THR A 75 40.87 11.27 1.93
C THR A 75 39.92 11.87 2.95
N MET A 76 38.62 11.74 2.72
CA MET A 76 37.56 12.34 3.53
C MET A 76 36.49 11.33 3.88
N LEU A 77 35.96 11.43 5.10
CA LEU A 77 34.71 10.77 5.51
C LEU A 77 33.59 11.80 5.53
N ARG A 78 32.46 11.45 4.92
CA ARG A 78 31.22 12.21 5.04
C ARG A 78 30.25 11.43 5.91
N THR A 79 29.79 12.05 6.99
CA THR A 79 28.70 11.51 7.81
C THR A 79 27.44 12.33 7.56
N SER A 80 26.33 11.67 7.33
CA SER A 80 25.02 12.29 7.14
C SER A 80 23.92 11.44 7.81
N ILE A 81 22.75 12.02 8.04
CA ILE A 81 21.56 11.27 8.41
C ILE A 81 21.05 10.59 7.12
N PRO A 82 20.79 9.28 7.13
CA PRO A 82 20.17 8.63 5.98
C PRO A 82 18.80 9.24 5.72
N PRO A 83 18.36 9.36 4.45
CA PRO A 83 17.00 9.78 4.16
C PRO A 83 16.03 8.83 4.87
N LYS A 84 15.03 9.40 5.55
CA LYS A 84 13.97 8.58 6.16
C LYS A 84 13.33 7.72 5.07
N PRO A 85 13.15 6.42 5.31
CA PRO A 85 12.43 5.60 4.36
C PRO A 85 11.01 6.15 4.23
N VAL A 86 10.63 6.50 3.01
CA VAL A 86 9.28 6.99 2.71
C VAL A 86 8.34 5.79 2.73
N CYS A 87 7.36 5.81 3.64
CA CYS A 87 6.38 4.75 3.79
C CYS A 87 5.15 5.02 2.92
N ARG A 88 4.35 3.98 2.71
CA ARG A 88 3.03 4.05 2.09
C ARG A 88 2.02 3.42 3.02
N ILE A 89 0.79 3.93 2.99
CA ILE A 89 -0.30 3.40 3.79
C ILE A 89 -1.27 2.68 2.85
N GLY A 90 -1.58 1.42 3.17
CA GLY A 90 -2.63 0.66 2.49
C GLY A 90 -3.79 0.42 3.43
N ILE A 91 -5.01 0.76 3.01
CA ILE A 91 -6.25 0.54 3.75
C ILE A 91 -7.12 -0.45 2.97
N ASP A 92 -7.52 -1.53 3.61
CA ASP A 92 -8.53 -2.47 3.15
C ASP A 92 -9.82 -2.20 3.93
N LEU A 93 -10.78 -1.54 3.28
CA LEU A 93 -12.07 -1.18 3.86
C LEU A 93 -13.06 -2.33 3.65
N GLY A 94 -13.15 -3.24 4.60
CA GLY A 94 -14.16 -4.30 4.59
C GLY A 94 -15.47 -3.88 5.23
N GLY A 95 -16.54 -4.65 5.01
CA GLY A 95 -17.85 -4.40 5.63
C GLY A 95 -17.89 -4.61 7.15
N THR A 96 -16.93 -5.37 7.71
CA THR A 96 -16.86 -5.69 9.15
C THR A 96 -15.64 -5.06 9.81
N PHE A 97 -14.49 -5.12 9.17
CA PHE A 97 -13.22 -4.59 9.66
C PHE A 97 -12.52 -3.75 8.60
N ILE A 98 -11.85 -2.72 9.08
CA ILE A 98 -10.87 -1.92 8.35
C ILE A 98 -9.50 -2.48 8.71
N LYS A 99 -8.72 -2.90 7.72
CA LYS A 99 -7.35 -3.35 7.91
C LYS A 99 -6.40 -2.35 7.32
N VAL A 100 -5.35 -2.01 8.06
CA VAL A 100 -4.34 -1.05 7.61
C VAL A 100 -2.96 -1.67 7.67
N GLY A 101 -2.15 -1.40 6.65
CA GLY A 101 -0.74 -1.73 6.60
C GLY A 101 0.10 -0.49 6.31
N VAL A 102 1.17 -0.29 7.09
CA VAL A 102 2.24 0.65 6.77
C VAL A 102 3.34 -0.12 6.04
N ILE A 103 3.71 0.33 4.86
CA ILE A 103 4.54 -0.40 3.90
C ILE A 103 5.83 0.37 3.65
N ASP A 104 6.98 -0.30 3.80
CA ASP A 104 8.29 0.27 3.52
C ASP A 104 8.60 0.33 2.00
N PRO A 105 9.69 1.02 1.57
CA PRO A 105 10.09 1.07 0.16
C PRO A 105 10.39 -0.30 -0.48
N ASN A 106 10.61 -1.35 0.33
CA ASN A 106 10.87 -2.71 -0.14
C ASN A 106 9.59 -3.56 -0.22
N ASN A 107 8.40 -2.94 -0.14
CA ASN A 107 7.10 -3.59 -0.13
C ASN A 107 6.86 -4.53 1.08
N ARG A 108 7.53 -4.28 2.22
CA ARG A 108 7.30 -5.02 3.45
C ARG A 108 6.33 -4.26 4.34
N ILE A 109 5.38 -4.96 4.91
CA ILE A 109 4.49 -4.38 5.91
C ILE A 109 5.26 -4.29 7.22
N ILE A 110 5.48 -3.06 7.71
CA ILE A 110 6.25 -2.74 8.92
C ILE A 110 5.36 -2.35 10.10
N GLY A 111 4.06 -2.12 9.86
CA GLY A 111 3.06 -1.92 10.90
C GLY A 111 1.67 -2.31 10.40
N ARG A 112 0.79 -2.73 11.31
CA ARG A 112 -0.55 -3.22 11.00
C ARG A 112 -1.56 -2.76 12.04
N SER A 113 -2.80 -2.64 11.61
CA SER A 113 -3.93 -2.52 12.52
C SER A 113 -5.16 -3.18 11.92
N GLU A 114 -6.11 -3.52 12.78
CA GLU A 114 -7.44 -3.92 12.42
C GLU A 114 -8.43 -3.17 13.33
N TRP A 115 -9.47 -2.56 12.73
CA TRP A 115 -10.45 -1.73 13.43
C TRP A 115 -11.85 -2.07 12.96
N PRO A 116 -12.87 -2.06 13.83
CA PRO A 116 -14.26 -2.29 13.42
C PRO A 116 -14.71 -1.24 12.40
N THR A 117 -15.33 -1.67 11.30
CA THR A 117 -15.89 -0.74 10.30
C THR A 117 -17.12 -0.02 10.84
N GLU A 118 -18.00 -0.76 11.55
CA GLU A 118 -19.29 -0.27 12.03
C GLU A 118 -20.16 0.28 10.88
N ALA A 119 -20.32 -0.53 9.83
CA ALA A 119 -20.97 -0.16 8.57
C ALA A 119 -22.45 0.26 8.69
N GLU A 120 -23.05 0.10 9.86
CA GLU A 120 -24.39 0.59 10.19
C GLU A 120 -24.40 2.10 10.54
N LYS A 121 -23.25 2.68 10.82
CA LYS A 121 -23.07 4.10 11.12
C LYS A 121 -23.05 4.95 9.83
N THR A 122 -22.97 6.28 10.00
CA THR A 122 -22.82 7.18 8.86
C THR A 122 -21.45 7.01 8.20
N TRP A 123 -21.34 7.35 6.93
CA TRP A 123 -20.09 7.19 6.20
C TRP A 123 -18.95 8.06 6.81
N GLU A 124 -19.27 9.23 7.37
CA GLU A 124 -18.31 10.09 8.06
C GLU A 124 -17.72 9.40 9.30
N GLN A 125 -18.54 8.68 10.05
CA GLN A 125 -18.11 7.93 11.23
C GLN A 125 -17.23 6.73 10.82
N VAL A 126 -17.52 6.10 9.69
CA VAL A 126 -16.65 5.05 9.14
C VAL A 126 -15.29 5.65 8.73
N VAL A 127 -15.28 6.84 8.14
CA VAL A 127 -14.03 7.57 7.84
C VAL A 127 -13.26 7.89 9.12
N ASP A 128 -13.92 8.28 10.21
CA ASP A 128 -13.25 8.48 11.51
C ASP A 128 -12.60 7.17 12.00
N ASN A 129 -13.28 6.03 11.83
CA ASN A 129 -12.71 4.71 12.15
C ASN A 129 -11.51 4.38 11.26
N MET A 130 -11.50 4.77 9.97
CA MET A 130 -10.34 4.62 9.09
C MET A 130 -9.15 5.43 9.60
N VAL A 131 -9.39 6.67 10.06
CA VAL A 131 -8.32 7.51 10.63
C VAL A 131 -7.72 6.86 11.88
N HIS A 132 -8.54 6.37 12.81
CA HIS A 132 -8.08 5.66 14.00
C HIS A 132 -7.28 4.40 13.65
N ALA A 133 -7.72 3.65 12.63
CA ALA A 133 -6.99 2.48 12.16
C ALA A 133 -5.60 2.85 11.60
N VAL A 134 -5.50 3.96 10.85
CA VAL A 134 -4.23 4.46 10.33
C VAL A 134 -3.30 4.90 11.47
N GLU A 135 -3.79 5.64 12.45
CA GLU A 135 -3.02 6.06 13.62
C GLU A 135 -2.46 4.86 14.40
N ALA A 136 -3.28 3.82 14.59
CA ALA A 136 -2.85 2.59 15.25
C ALA A 136 -1.76 1.85 14.45
N ALA A 137 -1.89 1.75 13.13
CA ALA A 137 -0.89 1.12 12.27
C ALA A 137 0.43 1.91 12.22
N LEU A 138 0.37 3.23 12.21
CA LEU A 138 1.55 4.10 12.29
C LEU A 138 2.27 3.95 13.64
N THR A 139 1.51 3.85 14.73
CA THR A 139 2.06 3.58 16.07
C THR A 139 2.79 2.23 16.10
N ASP A 140 2.19 1.17 15.56
CA ASP A 140 2.81 -0.16 15.45
C ASP A 140 4.08 -0.14 14.60
N ALA A 141 4.10 0.67 13.53
CA ALA A 141 5.26 0.88 12.67
C ALA A 141 6.35 1.77 13.30
N ALA A 142 6.11 2.43 14.43
CA ALA A 142 6.92 3.52 14.96
C ALA A 142 7.20 4.61 13.91
N ARG A 143 6.14 5.05 13.21
CA ARG A 143 6.13 6.07 12.14
C ARG A 143 5.07 7.12 12.39
N THR A 144 5.15 8.21 11.64
CA THR A 144 4.15 9.30 11.60
C THR A 144 3.65 9.51 10.17
N LEU A 145 2.60 10.30 9.98
CA LEU A 145 2.14 10.67 8.64
C LEU A 145 3.21 11.41 7.81
N GLU A 146 4.12 12.14 8.47
CA GLU A 146 5.23 12.82 7.81
C GLU A 146 6.26 11.86 7.19
N ASP A 147 6.28 10.62 7.63
CA ASP A 147 7.11 9.56 7.07
C ASP A 147 6.44 8.88 5.86
N CYS A 148 5.23 9.27 5.48
CA CYS A 148 4.42 8.65 4.44
C CYS A 148 4.27 9.55 3.21
N GLU A 149 4.21 8.96 2.01
CA GLU A 149 4.09 9.70 0.74
C GLU A 149 2.68 9.61 0.12
N VAL A 150 1.94 8.53 0.42
CA VAL A 150 0.66 8.23 -0.22
C VAL A 150 -0.18 7.27 0.59
N VAL A 151 -1.49 7.37 0.46
CA VAL A 151 -2.48 6.43 1.00
C VAL A 151 -3.21 5.76 -0.15
N GLY A 152 -3.23 4.43 -0.18
CA GLY A 152 -4.04 3.62 -1.08
C GLY A 152 -5.20 2.98 -0.33
N VAL A 153 -6.40 2.99 -0.91
CA VAL A 153 -7.60 2.41 -0.30
C VAL A 153 -8.24 1.40 -1.24
N GLY A 154 -8.36 0.16 -0.81
CA GLY A 154 -9.24 -0.85 -1.39
C GLY A 154 -10.61 -0.74 -0.74
N CYS A 155 -11.64 -0.48 -1.53
CA CYS A 155 -13.02 -0.32 -1.09
C CYS A 155 -13.95 -1.26 -1.85
N PRO A 156 -14.90 -1.94 -1.18
CA PRO A 156 -15.87 -2.77 -1.87
C PRO A 156 -16.84 -1.92 -2.68
N GLY A 157 -17.36 -2.47 -3.76
CA GLY A 157 -18.38 -1.85 -4.58
C GLY A 157 -17.88 -1.20 -5.86
N ILE A 158 -18.68 -0.28 -6.38
CA ILE A 158 -18.42 0.43 -7.63
C ILE A 158 -17.70 1.74 -7.32
N ILE A 159 -16.48 1.86 -7.80
CA ILE A 159 -15.62 3.01 -7.58
C ILE A 159 -15.45 3.77 -8.91
N ASP A 160 -15.65 5.06 -8.88
CA ASP A 160 -15.20 5.96 -9.93
C ASP A 160 -13.81 6.47 -9.57
N ALA A 161 -12.79 5.87 -10.14
CA ALA A 161 -11.40 6.18 -9.85
C ALA A 161 -10.99 7.58 -10.39
N GLU A 162 -11.71 8.14 -11.35
CA GLU A 162 -11.41 9.48 -11.89
C GLU A 162 -11.84 10.58 -10.91
N SER A 163 -13.02 10.44 -10.32
CA SER A 163 -13.54 11.39 -9.32
C SER A 163 -13.15 11.05 -7.89
N GLY A 164 -12.61 9.88 -7.62
CA GLY A 164 -12.33 9.41 -6.27
C GLY A 164 -13.58 9.16 -5.41
N THR A 165 -14.69 8.76 -6.08
CA THR A 165 -16.00 8.60 -5.45
C THR A 165 -16.38 7.12 -5.37
N VAL A 166 -16.89 6.70 -4.22
CA VAL A 166 -17.58 5.42 -4.07
C VAL A 166 -19.01 5.61 -4.56
N VAL A 167 -19.29 5.21 -5.80
CA VAL A 167 -20.59 5.38 -6.44
C VAL A 167 -21.65 4.55 -5.71
N TYR A 168 -21.31 3.30 -5.40
CA TYR A 168 -22.20 2.39 -4.68
C TYR A 168 -21.41 1.29 -3.95
N ALA A 169 -21.70 1.09 -2.67
CA ALA A 169 -21.18 -0.03 -1.89
C ALA A 169 -22.27 -0.61 -0.99
N SER A 170 -22.83 -1.76 -1.39
CA SER A 170 -23.94 -2.40 -0.67
C SER A 170 -23.57 -2.79 0.76
N ASN A 171 -22.35 -3.29 0.97
CA ASN A 171 -21.86 -3.75 2.27
C ASN A 171 -21.67 -2.61 3.28
N LEU A 172 -21.48 -1.38 2.78
CA LEU A 172 -21.32 -0.17 3.57
C LEU A 172 -22.57 0.71 3.56
N ARG A 173 -23.58 0.38 2.73
CA ARG A 173 -24.78 1.19 2.48
C ARG A 173 -24.46 2.59 1.98
N TRP A 174 -23.39 2.71 1.19
CA TRP A 174 -22.91 3.97 0.66
C TRP A 174 -23.45 4.22 -0.75
N ASN A 175 -23.75 5.49 -1.02
CA ASN A 175 -24.08 6.03 -2.35
C ASN A 175 -23.39 7.36 -2.50
N ASP A 176 -22.65 7.54 -3.60
CA ASP A 176 -21.98 8.78 -4.01
C ASP A 176 -21.13 9.42 -2.89
N VAL A 177 -20.28 8.62 -2.21
CA VAL A 177 -19.41 9.08 -1.13
C VAL A 177 -18.08 9.59 -1.70
N PRO A 178 -17.70 10.87 -1.49
CA PRO A 178 -16.44 11.44 -1.99
C PRO A 178 -15.25 11.02 -1.09
N LEU A 179 -14.94 9.72 -1.09
CA LEU A 179 -14.03 9.12 -0.11
C LEU A 179 -12.60 9.64 -0.27
N GLU A 180 -12.10 9.72 -1.51
CA GLU A 180 -10.72 10.14 -1.77
C GLU A 180 -10.44 11.56 -1.30
N GLU A 181 -11.32 12.51 -1.65
CA GLU A 181 -11.18 13.91 -1.25
C GLU A 181 -11.28 14.07 0.27
N THR A 182 -12.21 13.33 0.90
CA THR A 182 -12.38 13.37 2.36
C THR A 182 -11.13 12.87 3.09
N LEU A 183 -10.57 11.74 2.65
CA LEU A 183 -9.35 11.19 3.25
C LEU A 183 -8.12 12.06 2.95
N ARG A 184 -8.04 12.66 1.76
CA ARG A 184 -6.98 13.62 1.42
C ARG A 184 -6.97 14.80 2.37
N GLN A 185 -8.13 15.35 2.71
CA GLN A 185 -8.26 16.43 3.69
C GLN A 185 -7.87 16.00 5.11
N ARG A 186 -8.18 14.75 5.50
CA ARG A 186 -7.86 14.21 6.82
C ARG A 186 -6.39 13.92 7.02
N PHE A 187 -5.72 13.36 6.02
CA PHE A 187 -4.31 12.93 6.12
C PHE A 187 -3.32 13.99 5.63
N GLY A 188 -3.75 14.94 4.79
CA GLY A 188 -2.83 15.88 4.13
C GLY A 188 -1.88 15.23 3.13
N LEU A 189 -2.19 14.00 2.68
CA LEU A 189 -1.40 13.19 1.75
C LEU A 189 -2.20 12.92 0.47
N PRO A 190 -1.55 12.63 -0.66
CA PRO A 190 -2.20 12.05 -1.81
C PRO A 190 -2.93 10.75 -1.41
N VAL A 191 -4.18 10.61 -1.84
CA VAL A 191 -5.00 9.41 -1.61
C VAL A 191 -5.45 8.87 -2.96
N HIS A 192 -5.47 7.55 -3.10
CA HIS A 192 -6.04 6.87 -4.26
C HIS A 192 -6.95 5.75 -3.79
N ILE A 193 -8.12 5.66 -4.39
CA ILE A 193 -9.08 4.61 -4.09
C ILE A 193 -9.29 3.71 -5.31
N SER A 194 -9.51 2.43 -5.08
CA SER A 194 -9.92 1.48 -6.12
C SER A 194 -10.77 0.37 -5.49
N ASN A 195 -11.37 -0.46 -6.35
CA ASN A 195 -12.06 -1.66 -5.86
C ASN A 195 -11.10 -2.60 -5.14
N ASP A 196 -11.57 -3.28 -4.09
CA ASP A 196 -10.80 -4.19 -3.23
C ASP A 196 -10.16 -5.34 -4.02
N ALA A 197 -10.87 -5.97 -4.95
CA ALA A 197 -10.32 -7.04 -5.79
C ALA A 197 -9.27 -6.51 -6.78
N ASN A 198 -9.41 -5.29 -7.30
CA ASN A 198 -8.41 -4.62 -8.11
C ASN A 198 -7.12 -4.36 -7.31
N CYS A 199 -7.25 -3.85 -6.07
CA CYS A 199 -6.12 -3.64 -5.19
C CYS A 199 -5.42 -4.96 -4.86
N ALA A 200 -6.17 -6.02 -4.58
CA ALA A 200 -5.61 -7.35 -4.34
C ALA A 200 -4.85 -7.89 -5.55
N ALA A 201 -5.41 -7.77 -6.77
CA ALA A 201 -4.74 -8.19 -8.00
C ALA A 201 -3.44 -7.43 -8.25
N LEU A 202 -3.42 -6.13 -8.00
CA LEU A 202 -2.21 -5.32 -8.12
C LEU A 202 -1.16 -5.75 -7.07
N GLY A 203 -1.59 -5.99 -5.83
CA GLY A 203 -0.73 -6.48 -4.76
C GLY A 203 -0.03 -7.79 -5.11
N GLU A 204 -0.74 -8.75 -5.71
CA GLU A 204 -0.19 -10.02 -6.19
C GLU A 204 0.86 -9.84 -7.30
N VAL A 205 0.68 -8.87 -8.19
CA VAL A 205 1.66 -8.56 -9.25
C VAL A 205 2.87 -7.82 -8.70
N VAL A 206 2.70 -6.98 -7.70
CA VAL A 206 3.79 -6.17 -7.11
C VAL A 206 4.64 -7.00 -6.15
N ALA A 207 4.03 -7.79 -5.27
CA ALA A 207 4.70 -8.44 -4.15
C ALA A 207 4.23 -9.87 -3.85
N GLY A 208 3.29 -10.42 -4.63
CA GLY A 208 2.67 -11.73 -4.37
C GLY A 208 3.02 -12.79 -5.42
N ALA A 209 2.09 -13.74 -5.59
CA ALA A 209 2.27 -14.91 -6.46
C ALA A 209 2.41 -14.59 -7.95
N ALA A 210 1.89 -13.44 -8.39
CA ALA A 210 1.99 -12.96 -9.78
C ALA A 210 3.15 -11.96 -9.99
N HIS A 211 4.13 -11.91 -9.05
CA HIS A 211 5.24 -10.97 -9.14
C HIS A 211 5.97 -11.05 -10.48
N GLY A 212 6.15 -9.89 -11.13
CA GLY A 212 6.79 -9.78 -12.43
C GLY A 212 5.91 -10.10 -13.64
N CYS A 213 4.66 -10.55 -13.45
CA CYS A 213 3.72 -10.75 -14.53
C CYS A 213 3.19 -9.40 -15.04
N LYS A 214 3.15 -9.24 -16.38
CA LYS A 214 2.53 -8.06 -17.00
C LYS A 214 1.02 -8.20 -17.17
N ASN A 215 0.52 -9.42 -17.25
CA ASN A 215 -0.89 -9.72 -17.42
C ASN A 215 -1.28 -10.79 -16.40
N ALA A 216 -2.33 -10.52 -15.64
CA ALA A 216 -2.85 -11.42 -14.62
C ALA A 216 -4.35 -11.24 -14.47
N VAL A 217 -5.04 -12.29 -14.09
CA VAL A 217 -6.42 -12.24 -13.61
C VAL A 217 -6.43 -12.87 -12.23
N MET A 218 -6.94 -12.13 -11.27
CA MET A 218 -7.17 -12.61 -9.92
C MET A 218 -8.66 -12.81 -9.69
N LEU A 219 -9.02 -13.88 -9.03
CA LEU A 219 -10.38 -14.16 -8.58
C LEU A 219 -10.38 -14.27 -7.05
N THR A 220 -11.24 -13.51 -6.39
CA THR A 220 -11.43 -13.57 -4.95
C THR A 220 -12.69 -14.36 -4.63
N LEU A 221 -12.51 -15.53 -3.98
CA LEU A 221 -13.60 -16.41 -3.60
C LEU A 221 -13.97 -16.13 -2.13
N GLY A 222 -15.09 -15.45 -1.94
CA GLY A 222 -15.65 -15.09 -0.64
C GLY A 222 -17.17 -15.26 -0.64
N THR A 223 -17.90 -14.40 0.06
CA THR A 223 -19.38 -14.35 0.02
C THR A 223 -19.87 -14.25 -1.42
N GLY A 224 -19.18 -13.48 -2.25
CA GLY A 224 -19.34 -13.40 -3.70
C GLY A 224 -18.08 -13.87 -4.44
N LEU A 225 -17.98 -13.48 -5.72
CA LEU A 225 -16.83 -13.69 -6.59
C LEU A 225 -16.34 -12.35 -7.13
N GLY A 226 -15.33 -11.79 -6.49
CA GLY A 226 -14.64 -10.60 -6.99
C GLY A 226 -13.58 -10.95 -8.04
N SER A 227 -13.16 -9.96 -8.81
CA SER A 227 -12.11 -10.11 -9.81
C SER A 227 -11.31 -8.83 -10.00
N GLY A 228 -10.01 -9.01 -10.21
CA GLY A 228 -9.11 -7.94 -10.64
C GLY A 228 -8.34 -8.36 -11.88
N ILE A 229 -8.26 -7.49 -12.85
CA ILE A 229 -7.57 -7.75 -14.13
C ILE A 229 -6.40 -6.79 -14.26
N ILE A 230 -5.22 -7.35 -14.51
CA ILE A 230 -4.00 -6.59 -14.81
C ILE A 230 -3.65 -6.81 -16.28
N LEU A 231 -3.53 -5.73 -17.05
CA LEU A 231 -3.05 -5.75 -18.43
C LEU A 231 -1.87 -4.78 -18.58
N ASN A 232 -0.77 -5.27 -19.14
CA ASN A 232 0.47 -4.50 -19.32
C ASN A 232 0.98 -3.85 -18.01
N GLY A 233 0.80 -4.53 -16.87
CA GLY A 233 1.22 -4.07 -15.55
C GLY A 233 0.32 -3.01 -14.91
N LYS A 234 -0.87 -2.77 -15.45
CA LYS A 234 -1.84 -1.81 -14.95
C LYS A 234 -3.19 -2.47 -14.70
N ILE A 235 -3.92 -1.97 -13.71
CA ILE A 235 -5.32 -2.35 -13.48
C ILE A 235 -6.12 -2.02 -14.75
N PHE A 236 -6.92 -2.99 -15.19
CA PHE A 236 -7.85 -2.83 -16.31
C PHE A 236 -9.27 -2.77 -15.77
N GLU A 237 -9.89 -1.61 -15.87
CA GLU A 237 -11.26 -1.34 -15.39
C GLU A 237 -12.32 -1.40 -16.49
N GLY A 238 -11.92 -1.72 -17.73
CA GLY A 238 -12.85 -1.80 -18.86
C GLY A 238 -13.31 -0.44 -19.35
N GLY A 239 -14.55 -0.36 -19.79
CA GLY A 239 -15.16 0.86 -20.37
C GLY A 239 -15.93 1.72 -19.37
N GLY A 240 -15.83 1.44 -18.08
CA GLY A 240 -16.50 2.20 -17.01
C GLY A 240 -16.51 1.44 -15.68
N PRO A 241 -16.98 2.09 -14.60
CA PRO A 241 -17.04 1.50 -13.26
C PRO A 241 -17.80 0.17 -13.25
N GLY A 242 -17.19 -0.87 -12.70
CA GLY A 242 -17.78 -2.23 -12.62
C GLY A 242 -17.78 -3.04 -13.91
N ALA A 243 -17.10 -2.60 -14.99
CA ALA A 243 -17.06 -3.34 -16.25
C ALA A 243 -16.26 -4.64 -16.19
N THR A 244 -15.44 -4.85 -15.16
CA THR A 244 -14.57 -6.02 -14.98
C THR A 244 -15.07 -7.01 -13.92
N GLU A 245 -16.35 -6.98 -13.60
CA GLU A 245 -17.02 -7.87 -12.66
C GLU A 245 -17.22 -9.28 -13.25
N LEU A 246 -16.13 -10.08 -13.31
CA LEU A 246 -16.16 -11.42 -13.91
C LEU A 246 -17.11 -12.39 -13.18
N GLY A 247 -17.35 -12.18 -11.89
CA GLY A 247 -18.35 -12.96 -11.13
C GLY A 247 -19.74 -12.91 -11.74
N HIS A 248 -20.04 -11.84 -12.46
CA HIS A 248 -21.34 -11.65 -13.09
C HIS A 248 -21.39 -12.02 -14.57
N THR A 249 -20.34 -12.62 -15.12
CA THR A 249 -20.41 -13.22 -16.46
C THR A 249 -21.35 -14.43 -16.45
N MET A 250 -22.09 -14.62 -17.53
CA MET A 250 -23.04 -15.73 -17.64
C MET A 250 -22.30 -17.06 -17.85
N LEU A 251 -22.41 -17.98 -16.90
CA LEU A 251 -21.91 -19.35 -17.01
C LEU A 251 -23.00 -20.27 -17.61
N ARG A 252 -24.25 -20.09 -17.21
CA ARG A 252 -25.34 -20.97 -17.61
C ARG A 252 -26.63 -20.18 -17.83
N GLN A 253 -27.17 -20.25 -19.05
CA GLN A 253 -28.46 -19.64 -19.37
C GLN A 253 -29.57 -20.24 -18.49
N ASP A 254 -30.45 -19.39 -17.96
CA ASP A 254 -31.57 -19.76 -17.06
C ASP A 254 -31.14 -20.57 -15.81
N GLY A 255 -29.88 -20.42 -15.38
CA GLY A 255 -29.31 -21.11 -14.24
C GLY A 255 -29.72 -20.54 -12.88
N GLU A 256 -28.87 -20.72 -11.87
CA GLU A 256 -29.09 -20.26 -10.50
C GLU A 256 -29.30 -18.76 -10.42
N LEU A 257 -30.14 -18.32 -9.48
CA LEU A 257 -30.35 -16.90 -9.21
C LEU A 257 -29.10 -16.33 -8.53
N CYS A 258 -28.55 -15.27 -9.07
CA CYS A 258 -27.42 -14.52 -8.49
C CYS A 258 -27.93 -13.38 -7.59
N GLY A 259 -27.15 -13.00 -6.60
CA GLY A 259 -27.41 -11.84 -5.73
C GLY A 259 -27.61 -10.53 -6.50
N CYS A 260 -27.06 -10.39 -7.71
CA CYS A 260 -27.28 -9.24 -8.60
C CYS A 260 -28.66 -9.22 -9.31
N GLY A 261 -29.53 -10.17 -9.04
CA GLY A 261 -30.87 -10.31 -9.63
C GLY A 261 -30.91 -11.02 -10.98
N ARG A 262 -29.77 -11.28 -11.64
CA ARG A 262 -29.70 -12.07 -12.89
C ARG A 262 -29.59 -13.56 -12.58
N ARG A 263 -29.83 -14.39 -13.61
CA ARG A 263 -29.64 -15.84 -13.52
C ARG A 263 -28.40 -16.28 -14.28
N GLY A 264 -27.74 -17.31 -13.73
CA GLY A 264 -26.64 -18.00 -14.40
C GLY A 264 -25.28 -17.33 -14.32
N CYS A 265 -25.10 -16.34 -13.45
CA CYS A 265 -23.78 -15.73 -13.19
C CYS A 265 -22.80 -16.74 -12.64
N LEU A 266 -21.52 -16.63 -12.97
CA LEU A 266 -20.43 -17.47 -12.47
C LEU A 266 -20.41 -17.50 -10.92
N GLU A 267 -20.57 -16.35 -10.27
CA GLU A 267 -20.64 -16.21 -8.81
C GLU A 267 -21.65 -17.16 -8.16
N ALA A 268 -22.82 -17.33 -8.81
CA ALA A 268 -23.87 -18.19 -8.28
C ALA A 268 -23.48 -19.68 -8.22
N TYR A 269 -22.32 -20.05 -8.77
CA TYR A 269 -21.82 -21.43 -8.77
C TYR A 269 -20.53 -21.64 -8.00
N VAL A 270 -19.70 -20.60 -7.84
CA VAL A 270 -18.34 -20.77 -7.31
C VAL A 270 -18.05 -19.97 -6.03
N SER A 271 -18.97 -19.10 -5.58
CA SER A 271 -18.81 -18.36 -4.33
C SER A 271 -18.96 -19.27 -3.08
N ALA A 272 -18.51 -18.79 -1.92
CA ALA A 272 -18.74 -19.50 -0.64
C ALA A 272 -20.23 -19.67 -0.37
N THR A 273 -21.05 -18.67 -0.69
CA THR A 273 -22.51 -18.75 -0.61
C THR A 273 -23.07 -19.87 -1.50
N ALA A 274 -22.55 -20.00 -2.73
CA ALA A 274 -22.94 -21.07 -3.64
C ALA A 274 -22.52 -22.44 -3.09
N LEU A 275 -21.28 -22.55 -2.58
CA LEU A 275 -20.79 -23.80 -1.96
C LEU A 275 -21.65 -24.23 -0.80
N THR A 276 -21.99 -23.30 0.11
CA THR A 276 -22.89 -23.59 1.25
C THR A 276 -24.28 -24.05 0.77
N ARG A 277 -24.85 -23.41 -0.23
CA ARG A 277 -26.12 -23.80 -0.82
C ARG A 277 -26.08 -25.23 -1.41
N GLU A 278 -25.05 -25.53 -2.21
CA GLU A 278 -24.89 -26.87 -2.80
C GLU A 278 -24.59 -27.93 -1.73
N ALA A 279 -23.83 -27.59 -0.70
CA ALA A 279 -23.59 -28.48 0.43
C ALA A 279 -24.88 -28.83 1.19
N LYS A 280 -25.75 -27.81 1.41
CA LYS A 280 -27.09 -28.05 2.02
C LYS A 280 -27.95 -28.94 1.15
N ARG A 281 -28.00 -28.73 -0.18
CA ARG A 281 -28.73 -29.59 -1.11
C ARG A 281 -28.22 -31.02 -1.07
N ALA A 282 -26.91 -31.20 -1.18
CA ALA A 282 -26.31 -32.55 -1.13
C ALA A 282 -26.57 -33.26 0.20
N ALA A 283 -26.52 -32.56 1.33
CA ALA A 283 -26.84 -33.14 2.63
C ALA A 283 -28.31 -33.50 2.74
N GLN A 284 -29.24 -32.73 2.16
CA GLN A 284 -30.67 -33.08 2.10
C GLN A 284 -30.95 -34.36 1.29
N GLU A 285 -30.25 -34.45 0.12
CA GLU A 285 -30.38 -35.61 -0.78
C GLU A 285 -29.72 -36.88 -0.22
N HIS A 286 -28.68 -36.69 0.65
CA HIS A 286 -27.89 -37.78 1.25
C HIS A 286 -27.81 -37.65 2.77
N PRO A 287 -28.89 -37.94 3.51
CA PRO A 287 -28.91 -37.86 4.97
C PRO A 287 -27.91 -38.81 5.66
N GLU A 288 -27.49 -39.88 4.98
CA GLU A 288 -26.47 -40.82 5.42
C GLU A 288 -25.04 -40.29 5.30
N SER A 289 -24.82 -39.11 4.67
CA SER A 289 -23.52 -38.56 4.41
C SER A 289 -22.85 -38.02 5.68
N LYS A 290 -21.51 -37.99 5.69
CA LYS A 290 -20.73 -37.29 6.73
C LYS A 290 -21.07 -35.82 6.82
N LEU A 291 -21.43 -35.19 5.68
CA LEU A 291 -21.79 -33.79 5.63
C LEU A 291 -23.02 -33.49 6.49
N TYR A 292 -24.07 -34.32 6.37
CA TYR A 292 -25.27 -34.21 7.20
C TYR A 292 -24.98 -34.46 8.68
N ALA A 293 -24.13 -35.47 8.98
CA ALA A 293 -23.73 -35.78 10.34
C ALA A 293 -22.91 -34.63 11.01
N LEU A 294 -22.05 -33.97 10.28
CA LEU A 294 -21.21 -32.87 10.81
C LEU A 294 -22.02 -31.66 11.26
N CYS A 295 -23.16 -31.37 10.64
CA CYS A 295 -24.05 -30.28 11.07
C CYS A 295 -25.12 -30.77 12.09
N GLY A 296 -24.93 -31.96 12.70
CA GLY A 296 -25.84 -32.49 13.71
C GLY A 296 -27.28 -32.73 13.21
N GLY A 297 -27.47 -32.82 11.90
CA GLY A 297 -28.77 -32.91 11.22
C GLY A 297 -29.48 -31.55 11.06
N ASN A 298 -28.91 -30.47 11.55
CA ASN A 298 -29.43 -29.10 11.36
C ASN A 298 -28.68 -28.41 10.23
N LEU A 299 -29.30 -28.30 9.06
CA LEU A 299 -28.67 -27.68 7.88
C LEU A 299 -28.50 -26.17 8.00
N ASP A 300 -29.20 -25.52 8.94
CA ASP A 300 -29.05 -24.07 9.15
C ASP A 300 -27.72 -23.71 9.80
N ASP A 301 -27.09 -24.66 10.51
CA ASP A 301 -25.77 -24.51 11.11
C ASP A 301 -24.63 -24.65 10.10
N MET A 302 -24.94 -24.99 8.85
CA MET A 302 -23.95 -25.07 7.75
C MET A 302 -23.71 -23.68 7.18
N SER A 303 -22.53 -23.11 7.44
CA SER A 303 -22.06 -21.79 7.01
C SER A 303 -20.72 -21.85 6.28
#